data_75a540b533078afdcb3e401664832520
#
_entry.id   75a540b533078afdcb3e401664832520
#
_cell.length_a   1.000
_cell.length_b   1.000
_cell.length_c   1.000
_cell.angle_alpha   90.00
_cell.angle_beta   90.00
_cell.angle_gamma   90.00
#
_symmetry.space_group_name_H-M   'P 1'
#
loop_
_entity.id
_entity.type
_entity.pdbx_description
1 polymer ?
#
loop_
_entity_poly.entity_id
_entity_poly.type
_entity_poly.pdbx_seq_one_letter_code
_entity_poly.pdbx_strand_id
1 'polypeptide(L)'
;MDQQLVPVVRAGPQAAGVRGGVADYRRRLRFLGPLVALVIPAVAFAGAYVLWRLVPCHSGVCLQTRAPAWLLAALAVPTALLGGVPFEGGLPRYAVIGVTSVVVWVLLGWLAARRATKSAVASWRDWWREYTWLLLGVWVGVVIALGGVYYVATHNGLQ
;
A
#
# COMPACT_ATOMS: atom_id res chain seq x y z
N MET A 1 34.70 -18.71 -47.94
CA MET A 1 33.99 -17.69 -47.13
C MET A 1 32.52 -17.92 -47.38
N ASP A 2 31.93 -18.84 -46.60
CA ASP A 2 30.51 -19.16 -46.70
C ASP A 2 29.72 -18.20 -45.83
N GLN A 3 29.03 -17.25 -46.47
CA GLN A 3 28.01 -16.43 -45.79
C GLN A 3 26.82 -17.34 -45.51
N GLN A 4 26.72 -17.82 -44.28
CA GLN A 4 25.50 -18.46 -43.76
C GLN A 4 24.36 -17.44 -43.82
N LEU A 5 23.49 -17.56 -44.81
CA LEU A 5 22.21 -16.87 -44.91
C LEU A 5 21.34 -17.27 -43.71
N VAL A 6 21.31 -16.41 -42.68
CA VAL A 6 20.41 -16.59 -41.57
C VAL A 6 18.98 -16.44 -42.10
N PRO A 7 18.13 -17.48 -42.03
CA PRO A 7 16.76 -17.37 -42.50
C PRO A 7 16.01 -16.30 -41.71
N VAL A 8 15.54 -15.25 -42.40
CA VAL A 8 14.63 -14.26 -41.81
C VAL A 8 13.29 -14.96 -41.51
N VAL A 9 13.11 -15.42 -40.29
CA VAL A 9 11.82 -15.96 -39.83
C VAL A 9 10.82 -14.81 -39.87
N ARG A 10 9.99 -14.78 -40.92
CA ARG A 10 8.84 -13.88 -40.99
C ARG A 10 7.93 -14.16 -39.81
N ALA A 11 7.82 -13.20 -38.89
CA ALA A 11 6.87 -13.27 -37.78
C ALA A 11 5.45 -13.41 -38.37
N GLY A 12 4.86 -14.59 -38.22
CA GLY A 12 3.53 -14.90 -38.71
C GLY A 12 2.44 -14.10 -37.93
N PRO A 13 1.20 -14.05 -38.43
CA PRO A 13 0.08 -13.28 -37.84
C PRO A 13 -0.23 -13.63 -36.37
N GLN A 14 0.19 -14.81 -35.90
CA GLN A 14 0.06 -15.20 -34.50
C GLN A 14 0.91 -14.34 -33.53
N ALA A 15 2.06 -13.79 -33.98
CA ALA A 15 2.89 -12.92 -33.17
C ALA A 15 2.24 -11.55 -32.89
N ALA A 16 1.33 -11.10 -33.76
CA ALA A 16 0.59 -9.85 -33.59
C ALA A 16 -0.50 -9.95 -32.52
N GLY A 17 -1.21 -11.09 -32.46
CA GLY A 17 -2.26 -11.32 -31.45
C GLY A 17 -1.70 -11.43 -30.03
N VAL A 18 -0.55 -12.08 -29.86
CA VAL A 18 0.14 -12.21 -28.55
C VAL A 18 0.64 -10.84 -28.08
N ARG A 19 1.16 -10.00 -28.96
CA ARG A 19 1.62 -8.64 -28.61
C ARG A 19 0.47 -7.72 -28.17
N GLY A 20 -0.70 -7.81 -28.79
CA GLY A 20 -1.89 -7.06 -28.39
C GLY A 20 -2.32 -7.42 -26.97
N GLY A 21 -2.42 -8.71 -26.64
CA GLY A 21 -2.81 -9.20 -25.33
C GLY A 21 -1.88 -8.74 -24.19
N VAL A 22 -0.56 -8.74 -24.42
CA VAL A 22 0.42 -8.27 -23.42
C VAL A 22 0.32 -6.77 -23.18
N ALA A 23 0.10 -5.97 -24.23
CA ALA A 23 -0.05 -4.52 -24.09
C ALA A 23 -1.32 -4.14 -23.31
N ASP A 24 -2.43 -4.79 -23.60
CA ASP A 24 -3.71 -4.60 -22.88
C ASP A 24 -3.62 -5.03 -21.42
N TYR A 25 -2.94 -6.13 -21.13
CA TYR A 25 -2.72 -6.61 -19.77
C TYR A 25 -1.89 -5.61 -18.95
N ARG A 26 -0.80 -5.07 -19.51
CA ARG A 26 0.03 -4.04 -18.87
C ARG A 26 -0.78 -2.77 -18.59
N ARG A 27 -1.64 -2.36 -19.52
CA ARG A 27 -2.52 -1.22 -19.34
C ARG A 27 -3.50 -1.45 -18.19
N ARG A 28 -4.14 -2.61 -18.14
CA ARG A 28 -5.04 -3.00 -17.05
C ARG A 28 -4.32 -3.01 -15.70
N LEU A 29 -3.13 -3.58 -15.62
CA LEU A 29 -2.34 -3.64 -14.38
C LEU A 29 -1.99 -2.23 -13.85
N ARG A 30 -1.67 -1.29 -14.75
CA ARG A 30 -1.38 0.11 -14.39
C ARG A 30 -2.58 0.86 -13.85
N PHE A 31 -3.79 0.57 -14.34
CA PHE A 31 -5.02 1.22 -13.85
C PHE A 31 -5.59 0.51 -12.62
N LEU A 32 -5.63 -0.82 -12.62
CA LEU A 32 -6.22 -1.59 -11.53
C LEU A 32 -5.29 -1.69 -10.32
N GLY A 33 -3.97 -1.66 -10.52
CA GLY A 33 -2.98 -1.76 -9.43
C GLY A 33 -3.21 -0.75 -8.31
N PRO A 34 -3.31 0.56 -8.59
CA PRO A 34 -3.62 1.57 -7.58
C PRO A 34 -4.98 1.37 -6.91
N LEU A 35 -6.00 0.93 -7.66
CA LEU A 35 -7.34 0.67 -7.11
C LEU A 35 -7.33 -0.54 -6.16
N VAL A 36 -6.65 -1.62 -6.56
CA VAL A 36 -6.49 -2.81 -5.70
C VAL A 36 -5.71 -2.47 -4.44
N ALA A 37 -4.70 -1.59 -4.53
CA ALA A 37 -3.95 -1.12 -3.36
C ALA A 37 -4.83 -0.40 -2.34
N LEU A 38 -5.92 0.26 -2.76
CA LEU A 38 -6.88 0.92 -1.87
C LEU A 38 -7.84 -0.06 -1.18
N VAL A 39 -8.07 -1.25 -1.75
CA VAL A 39 -8.99 -2.24 -1.15
C VAL A 39 -8.46 -2.71 0.20
N ILE A 40 -7.15 -2.91 0.35
CA ILE A 40 -6.54 -3.40 1.59
C ILE A 40 -6.77 -2.43 2.76
N PRO A 41 -6.41 -1.14 2.67
CA PRO A 41 -6.68 -0.19 3.74
C PRO A 41 -8.19 0.04 3.96
N ALA A 42 -9.01 -0.02 2.92
CA ALA A 42 -10.46 0.11 3.07
C ALA A 42 -11.05 -1.05 3.88
N VAL A 43 -10.63 -2.29 3.61
CA VAL A 43 -11.05 -3.48 4.38
C VAL A 43 -10.52 -3.42 5.82
N ALA A 44 -9.25 -3.02 6.02
CA ALA A 44 -8.67 -2.85 7.35
C ALA A 44 -9.42 -1.78 8.16
N PHE A 45 -9.76 -0.65 7.54
CA PHE A 45 -10.51 0.42 8.18
C PHE A 45 -11.94 0.00 8.52
N ALA A 46 -12.63 -0.68 7.59
CA ALA A 46 -13.96 -1.25 7.85
C ALA A 46 -13.92 -2.26 9.00
N GLY A 47 -12.92 -3.14 9.03
CA GLY A 47 -12.70 -4.08 10.12
C GLY A 47 -12.45 -3.38 11.46
N ALA A 48 -11.61 -2.34 11.47
CA ALA A 48 -11.39 -1.50 12.65
C ALA A 48 -12.68 -0.88 13.17
N TYR A 49 -13.50 -0.32 12.26
CA TYR A 49 -14.77 0.30 12.61
C TYR A 49 -15.75 -0.72 13.19
N VAL A 50 -15.87 -1.91 12.58
CA VAL A 50 -16.75 -2.98 13.07
C VAL A 50 -16.30 -3.45 14.45
N LEU A 51 -15.01 -3.71 14.64
CA LEU A 51 -14.47 -4.10 15.96
C LEU A 51 -14.71 -3.00 17.01
N TRP A 52 -14.55 -1.75 16.63
CA TRP A 52 -14.81 -0.62 17.52
C TRP A 52 -16.27 -0.57 17.98
N ARG A 53 -17.22 -0.92 17.10
CA ARG A 53 -18.65 -0.95 17.39
C ARG A 53 -19.07 -2.17 18.22
N LEU A 54 -18.44 -3.34 17.94
CA LEU A 54 -18.82 -4.61 18.58
C LEU A 54 -18.21 -4.80 19.96
N VAL A 55 -17.07 -4.18 20.24
CA VAL A 55 -16.38 -4.33 21.53
C VAL A 55 -16.82 -3.21 22.48
N PRO A 56 -17.71 -3.51 23.45
CA PRO A 56 -18.16 -2.51 24.44
C PRO A 56 -16.98 -2.16 25.36
N CYS A 57 -16.85 -0.86 25.66
CA CYS A 57 -15.92 -0.37 26.64
C CYS A 57 -16.55 -0.42 28.04
N HIS A 58 -16.00 -1.26 28.91
CA HIS A 58 -16.29 -1.20 30.35
C HIS A 58 -15.16 -0.44 31.04
N SER A 59 -15.51 0.38 32.02
CA SER A 59 -14.62 1.30 32.74
C SER A 59 -13.29 0.64 33.14
N GLY A 60 -12.17 1.18 32.66
CA GLY A 60 -10.80 0.89 33.09
C GLY A 60 -9.93 0.05 32.14
N VAL A 61 -10.48 -0.73 31.19
CA VAL A 61 -9.72 -1.64 30.32
C VAL A 61 -9.92 -1.36 28.83
N CYS A 62 -10.42 -0.18 28.48
CA CYS A 62 -10.80 0.15 27.11
C CYS A 62 -9.67 0.10 26.09
N LEU A 63 -8.46 0.42 26.49
CA LEU A 63 -7.32 0.43 25.56
C LEU A 63 -6.92 -0.99 25.15
N GLN A 64 -6.88 -1.93 26.10
CA GLN A 64 -6.49 -3.31 25.82
C GLN A 64 -7.54 -4.04 24.98
N THR A 65 -8.83 -3.87 25.27
CA THR A 65 -9.92 -4.52 24.52
C THR A 65 -10.07 -3.98 23.10
N ARG A 66 -9.70 -2.71 22.86
CA ARG A 66 -9.76 -2.06 21.54
C ARG A 66 -8.42 -2.04 20.80
N ALA A 67 -7.35 -2.60 21.36
CA ALA A 67 -6.04 -2.67 20.71
C ALA A 67 -6.07 -3.23 19.29
N PRO A 68 -6.81 -4.33 18.96
CA PRO A 68 -6.88 -4.83 17.59
C PRO A 68 -7.56 -3.85 16.63
N ALA A 69 -8.60 -3.13 17.06
CA ALA A 69 -9.22 -2.08 16.24
C ALA A 69 -8.23 -0.93 15.96
N TRP A 70 -7.45 -0.56 16.95
CA TRP A 70 -6.40 0.44 16.80
C TRP A 70 -5.30 0.03 15.83
N LEU A 71 -4.82 -1.22 15.93
CA LEU A 71 -3.81 -1.75 15.02
C LEU A 71 -4.32 -1.76 13.58
N LEU A 72 -5.58 -2.18 13.34
CA LEU A 72 -6.18 -2.15 12.01
C LEU A 72 -6.35 -0.71 11.48
N ALA A 73 -6.76 0.22 12.34
CA ALA A 73 -6.89 1.63 11.96
C ALA A 73 -5.52 2.24 11.62
N ALA A 74 -4.48 1.93 12.40
CA ALA A 74 -3.12 2.34 12.13
C ALA A 74 -2.60 1.76 10.80
N LEU A 75 -2.89 0.48 10.53
CA LEU A 75 -2.57 -0.17 9.25
C LEU A 75 -3.25 0.52 8.06
N ALA A 76 -4.52 0.90 8.22
CA ALA A 76 -5.27 1.57 7.17
C ALA A 76 -4.80 3.01 6.90
N VAL A 77 -4.39 3.71 7.96
CA VAL A 77 -4.10 5.16 7.92
C VAL A 77 -2.71 5.45 8.52
N PRO A 78 -1.60 5.08 7.84
CA PRO A 78 -0.26 5.24 8.38
C PRO A 78 0.10 6.69 8.70
N THR A 79 -0.48 7.65 7.98
CA THR A 79 -0.28 9.08 8.21
C THR A 79 -0.89 9.58 9.52
N ALA A 80 -1.87 8.86 10.09
CA ALA A 80 -2.43 9.18 11.39
C ALA A 80 -1.39 9.06 12.50
N LEU A 81 -0.51 8.06 12.42
CA LEU A 81 0.60 7.88 13.39
C LEU A 81 1.59 9.04 13.36
N LEU A 82 1.88 9.58 12.17
CA LEU A 82 2.76 10.74 12.00
C LEU A 82 2.12 12.04 12.47
N GLY A 83 0.79 12.14 12.42
CA GLY A 83 0.02 13.29 12.87
C GLY A 83 -0.15 13.41 14.39
N GLY A 84 0.42 12.49 15.18
CA GLY A 84 0.32 12.50 16.65
C GLY A 84 -1.12 12.29 17.11
N VAL A 85 -1.89 11.46 16.42
CA VAL A 85 -3.28 11.20 16.81
C VAL A 85 -3.30 10.43 18.11
N PRO A 86 -4.08 10.95 19.07
CA PRO A 86 -5.44 10.50 19.12
C PRO A 86 -6.46 11.64 19.19
N PHE A 87 -7.49 11.58 18.36
CA PHE A 87 -8.90 11.90 18.64
C PHE A 87 -9.32 13.32 19.05
N GLU A 88 -8.44 14.29 19.27
CA GLU A 88 -8.77 15.67 19.63
C GLU A 88 -8.67 16.66 18.46
N GLY A 89 -8.68 16.17 17.24
CA GLY A 89 -8.63 16.99 16.03
C GLY A 89 -10.03 17.17 15.44
N GLY A 90 -10.41 18.39 15.11
CA GLY A 90 -11.66 18.68 14.39
C GLY A 90 -11.69 18.02 13.00
N LEU A 91 -12.90 17.99 12.40
CA LEU A 91 -13.18 17.40 11.09
C LEU A 91 -12.12 17.71 9.99
N PRO A 92 -11.57 18.93 9.86
CA PRO A 92 -10.57 19.22 8.85
C PRO A 92 -9.27 18.44 9.02
N ARG A 93 -8.84 18.15 10.25
CA ARG A 93 -7.62 17.37 10.51
C ARG A 93 -7.79 15.91 10.05
N TYR A 94 -8.94 15.30 10.33
CA TYR A 94 -9.24 13.94 9.87
C TYR A 94 -9.36 13.86 8.35
N ALA A 95 -9.92 14.89 7.71
CA ALA A 95 -9.98 14.96 6.25
C ALA A 95 -8.58 15.00 5.63
N VAL A 96 -7.66 15.82 6.16
CA VAL A 96 -6.26 15.90 5.69
C VAL A 96 -5.56 14.56 5.87
N ILE A 97 -5.68 13.92 7.04
CA ILE A 97 -5.08 12.61 7.32
C ILE A 97 -5.65 11.53 6.37
N GLY A 98 -6.96 11.53 6.15
CA GLY A 98 -7.61 10.60 5.23
C GLY A 98 -7.14 10.77 3.79
N VAL A 99 -7.14 12.01 3.29
CA VAL A 99 -6.68 12.32 1.94
C VAL A 99 -5.21 11.96 1.74
N THR A 100 -4.33 12.33 2.67
CA THR A 100 -2.91 12.00 2.59
C THR A 100 -2.67 10.49 2.61
N SER A 101 -3.41 9.73 3.41
CA SER A 101 -3.34 8.27 3.41
C SER A 101 -3.78 7.66 2.08
N VAL A 102 -4.89 8.13 1.50
CA VAL A 102 -5.34 7.68 0.18
C VAL A 102 -4.27 7.96 -0.88
N VAL A 103 -3.68 9.14 -0.87
CA VAL A 103 -2.59 9.49 -1.80
C VAL A 103 -1.41 8.55 -1.64
N VAL A 104 -0.98 8.25 -0.41
CA VAL A 104 0.12 7.30 -0.14
C VAL A 104 -0.20 5.92 -0.72
N TRP A 105 -1.41 5.39 -0.48
CA TRP A 105 -1.81 4.07 -0.98
C TRP A 105 -1.88 4.01 -2.51
N VAL A 106 -2.41 5.04 -3.14
CA VAL A 106 -2.45 5.16 -4.61
C VAL A 106 -1.03 5.21 -5.19
N LEU A 107 -0.14 5.99 -4.59
CA LEU A 107 1.25 6.08 -5.01
C LEU A 107 2.00 4.75 -4.87
N LEU A 108 1.80 4.02 -3.76
CA LEU A 108 2.37 2.69 -3.55
C LEU A 108 1.88 1.70 -4.61
N GLY A 109 0.57 1.66 -4.87
CA GLY A 109 -0.02 0.79 -5.89
C GLY A 109 0.46 1.14 -7.30
N TRP A 110 0.58 2.42 -7.62
CA TRP A 110 1.11 2.90 -8.89
C TRP A 110 2.60 2.55 -9.07
N LEU A 111 3.40 2.74 -8.01
CA LEU A 111 4.83 2.43 -8.03
C LEU A 111 5.07 0.92 -8.20
N ALA A 112 4.28 0.09 -7.49
CA ALA A 112 4.29 -1.37 -7.64
C ALA A 112 3.93 -1.78 -9.08
N ALA A 113 2.87 -1.18 -9.66
CA ALA A 113 2.48 -1.43 -11.03
C ALA A 113 3.56 -1.01 -12.04
N ARG A 114 4.21 0.12 -11.79
CA ARG A 114 5.33 0.60 -12.62
C ARG A 114 6.53 -0.35 -12.58
N ARG A 115 6.87 -0.86 -11.39
CA ARG A 115 7.98 -1.81 -11.22
C ARG A 115 7.65 -3.17 -11.85
N ALA A 116 6.46 -3.72 -11.57
CA ALA A 116 6.00 -4.98 -12.14
C ALA A 116 5.92 -4.97 -13.67
N THR A 117 5.61 -3.82 -14.29
CA THR A 117 5.53 -3.69 -15.76
C THR A 117 6.87 -3.47 -16.46
N LYS A 118 7.99 -3.40 -15.75
CA LYS A 118 9.35 -3.34 -16.36
C LYS A 118 9.77 -4.68 -16.92
N SER A 119 9.29 -5.80 -16.38
CA SER A 119 9.59 -7.15 -16.90
C SER A 119 8.90 -7.39 -18.25
N ALA A 120 9.49 -8.25 -19.08
CA ALA A 120 8.93 -8.61 -20.39
C ALA A 120 7.54 -9.28 -20.25
N VAL A 121 7.37 -10.07 -19.19
CA VAL A 121 6.11 -10.75 -18.84
C VAL A 121 5.63 -10.19 -17.51
N ALA A 122 4.75 -9.18 -17.57
CA ALA A 122 4.13 -8.62 -16.36
C ALA A 122 3.03 -9.54 -15.86
N SER A 123 3.01 -9.84 -14.56
CA SER A 123 1.99 -10.67 -13.91
C SER A 123 1.44 -10.00 -12.65
N TRP A 124 0.22 -10.40 -12.22
CA TRP A 124 -0.33 -9.99 -10.92
C TRP A 124 0.55 -10.46 -9.76
N ARG A 125 1.22 -11.61 -9.89
CA ARG A 125 2.16 -12.14 -8.89
C ARG A 125 3.34 -11.22 -8.70
N ASP A 126 3.88 -10.66 -9.79
CA ASP A 126 4.98 -9.69 -9.72
C ASP A 126 4.52 -8.39 -9.09
N TRP A 127 3.30 -7.93 -9.42
CA TRP A 127 2.71 -6.75 -8.78
C TRP A 127 2.57 -6.93 -7.26
N TRP A 128 2.02 -8.08 -6.82
CA TRP A 128 1.88 -8.39 -5.39
C TRP A 128 3.23 -8.42 -4.68
N ARG A 129 4.23 -9.04 -5.28
CA ARG A 129 5.60 -9.08 -4.73
C ARG A 129 6.17 -7.67 -4.54
N GLU A 130 6.11 -6.82 -5.57
CA GLU A 130 6.61 -5.45 -5.50
C GLU A 130 5.82 -4.61 -4.49
N TYR A 131 4.50 -4.76 -4.47
CA TYR A 131 3.62 -4.08 -3.54
C TYR A 131 3.93 -4.47 -2.08
N THR A 132 4.13 -5.75 -1.80
CA THR A 132 4.47 -6.25 -0.45
C THR A 132 5.81 -5.69 0.02
N TRP A 133 6.83 -5.64 -0.84
CA TRP A 133 8.12 -5.03 -0.50
C TRP A 133 8.03 -3.54 -0.21
N LEU A 134 7.25 -2.80 -1.00
CA LEU A 134 7.00 -1.38 -0.74
C LEU A 134 6.25 -1.16 0.57
N LEU A 135 5.24 -1.98 0.82
CA LEU A 135 4.46 -1.95 2.05
C LEU A 135 5.34 -2.21 3.27
N LEU A 136 6.18 -3.25 3.21
CA LEU A 136 7.14 -3.56 4.27
C LEU A 136 8.08 -2.38 4.54
N GLY A 137 8.61 -1.76 3.48
CA GLY A 137 9.47 -0.57 3.59
C GLY A 137 8.80 0.60 4.29
N VAL A 138 7.54 0.88 3.96
CA VAL A 138 6.74 1.93 4.63
C VAL A 138 6.58 1.61 6.11
N TRP A 139 6.23 0.37 6.47
CA TRP A 139 6.03 -0.02 7.87
C TRP A 139 7.32 0.01 8.68
N VAL A 140 8.43 -0.46 8.12
CA VAL A 140 9.76 -0.33 8.76
C VAL A 140 10.09 1.15 8.99
N GLY A 141 9.84 2.01 7.99
CA GLY A 141 10.04 3.45 8.14
C GLY A 141 9.18 4.07 9.26
N VAL A 142 7.91 3.68 9.36
CA VAL A 142 7.00 4.15 10.44
C VAL A 142 7.51 3.70 11.81
N VAL A 143 7.92 2.44 11.97
CA VAL A 143 8.45 1.91 13.25
C VAL A 143 9.73 2.65 13.66
N ILE A 144 10.65 2.89 12.72
CA ILE A 144 11.89 3.63 12.99
C ILE A 144 11.55 5.08 13.39
N ALA A 145 10.63 5.74 12.70
CA ALA A 145 10.24 7.11 13.00
C ALA A 145 9.62 7.22 14.41
N LEU A 146 8.70 6.31 14.77
CA LEU A 146 8.08 6.27 16.09
C LEU A 146 9.11 5.96 17.19
N GLY A 147 10.03 5.03 16.94
CA GLY A 147 11.13 4.72 17.86
C GLY A 147 12.04 5.93 18.07
N GLY A 148 12.34 6.68 17.02
CA GLY A 148 13.13 7.90 17.10
C GLY A 148 12.44 9.00 17.91
N VAL A 149 11.14 9.22 17.66
CA VAL A 149 10.34 10.19 18.45
C VAL A 149 10.30 9.79 19.93
N TYR A 150 10.05 8.51 20.23
CA TYR A 150 10.06 8.01 21.59
C TYR A 150 11.42 8.23 22.28
N TYR A 151 12.51 7.89 21.59
CA TYR A 151 13.87 8.09 22.11
C TYR A 151 14.15 9.55 22.44
N VAL A 152 13.82 10.47 21.53
CA VAL A 152 14.02 11.94 21.72
C VAL A 152 13.18 12.44 22.91
N ALA A 153 11.90 12.01 22.99
CA ALA A 153 11.01 12.42 24.06
C ALA A 153 11.52 11.97 25.45
N THR A 154 12.04 10.74 25.56
CA THR A 154 12.56 10.22 26.84
C THR A 154 13.90 10.85 27.26
N HIS A 155 14.77 11.20 26.30
CA HIS A 155 16.09 11.75 26.61
C HIS A 155 16.09 13.27 26.80
N ASN A 156 15.16 13.99 26.21
CA ASN A 156 15.06 15.44 26.34
C ASN A 156 14.14 15.91 27.48
N GLY A 157 13.66 15.00 28.33
CA GLY A 157 12.85 15.35 29.50
C GLY A 157 11.48 15.96 29.18
N LEU A 158 10.96 15.72 27.96
CA LEU A 158 9.62 16.13 27.55
C LEU A 158 8.58 15.13 28.12
N GLN A 159 8.60 14.94 29.45
CA GLN A 159 7.55 14.20 30.18
C GLN A 159 6.50 15.15 30.71
#